data_75c685b6ba5bed66d51df9d3c14278cc
#
_entry.id   75c685b6ba5bed66d51df9d3c14278cc
#
_cell.length_a   1.000
_cell.length_b   1.000
_cell.length_c   1.000
_cell.angle_alpha   90.00
_cell.angle_beta   90.00
_cell.angle_gamma   90.00
#
_symmetry.space_group_name_H-M   'P 1'
#
loop_
_entity.id
_entity.type
_entity.pdbx_description
1 polymer ?
#
loop_
_entity_poly.entity_id
_entity_poly.type
_entity_poly.pdbx_seq_one_letter_code
_entity_poly.pdbx_strand_id
1 'polypeptide(L)'
;AEICIIKRDGKREDFSISKIKNAISKAFSASGIQDEQQLVADITMNVISQFSTPTITVEEIQDLVEKSLMKVRPEVAKKYIIYREWRNTERDKKTQMKQVMDGIVAIDKNDVNLSNANMSSHTPAGQMMTFASEVTKDYTYKYLLPKRFAEAHQLGDIHIHDLDYYPTKTTTCIQYDMDDLFERGFRTKNGSIRTPQSIQSYATLATIIFQTNQNEQHGGQAIPAFDFFMAKGVAKSFRKHLASFINFYVAMENGNQADEKSIRTLIKEYLPSIKTTEAERETLRIALVALQIIIDKEHLARIVEKAYQQTRKDTHQAMEGFIHNLNTMHSRGGNQVVFSSINYGTDTSAEGRMVIEELLKATIEGLGTRGEVPVFPIQIFKVKDGVSYSEKDFEKAMKAENIEEAMTDRYEAPNFDLLLKACQTTAKALFPNFMFLDAPFNQNEKWRADDPKRYIYELATMGCRTRVFENVAGEKSSLGRGNLSFTTLNMPRLAIEARIKAENLIEDERNKDAIEQKAKEIFIESVHQMSVLVADQLYERYQYQRTALARQFPFMMGNNVWKGGGELNPNEQVGDALRSGTLGIGFIGGHNAMVALYGQGHGHNQKAWDTLYEAVMEMNKVV
;
A
#
# COMPACT_ATOMS: atom_id res chain seq x y z
N ALA A 1 -12.59 56.71 28.98
CA ALA A 1 -12.11 56.06 27.75
C ALA A 1 -13.08 54.94 27.42
N GLU A 2 -13.58 54.90 26.16
CA GLU A 2 -14.43 53.81 25.68
C GLU A 2 -13.62 52.52 25.70
N ILE A 3 -14.11 51.49 26.36
CA ILE A 3 -13.48 50.18 26.45
C ILE A 3 -13.78 49.40 25.17
N CYS A 4 -12.78 48.91 24.51
CA CYS A 4 -12.87 48.11 23.30
C CYS A 4 -12.56 46.63 23.57
N ILE A 5 -13.38 45.74 23.07
CA ILE A 5 -13.16 44.29 23.21
C ILE A 5 -12.55 43.73 21.92
N ILE A 6 -11.49 42.96 22.08
CA ILE A 6 -10.93 42.15 20.98
C ILE A 6 -11.53 40.77 21.04
N LYS A 7 -12.30 40.41 19.99
CA LYS A 7 -12.83 39.07 19.80
C LYS A 7 -11.71 38.08 19.41
N ARG A 8 -11.98 36.79 19.54
CA ARG A 8 -11.05 35.71 19.16
C ARG A 8 -10.63 35.73 17.67
N ASP A 9 -11.48 36.26 16.80
CA ASP A 9 -11.20 36.46 15.37
C ASP A 9 -10.45 37.77 15.07
N GLY A 10 -9.98 38.46 16.10
CA GLY A 10 -9.26 39.74 16.01
C GLY A 10 -10.14 40.96 15.78
N LYS A 11 -11.45 40.81 15.60
CA LYS A 11 -12.36 41.94 15.42
C LYS A 11 -12.58 42.72 16.71
N ARG A 12 -12.73 44.03 16.59
CA ARG A 12 -13.03 44.93 17.69
C ARG A 12 -14.53 45.14 17.81
N GLU A 13 -15.01 45.14 19.02
CA GLU A 13 -16.41 45.40 19.38
C GLU A 13 -16.52 46.28 20.59
N ASP A 14 -17.56 47.08 20.65
CA ASP A 14 -17.84 47.94 21.81
C ASP A 14 -18.16 47.10 23.05
N PHE A 15 -17.70 47.59 24.20
CA PHE A 15 -17.92 46.91 25.47
C PHE A 15 -19.40 46.90 25.86
N SER A 16 -19.89 45.75 26.34
CA SER A 16 -21.26 45.58 26.81
C SER A 16 -21.29 44.87 28.17
N ILE A 17 -21.65 45.61 29.21
CA ILE A 17 -21.84 45.09 30.57
C ILE A 17 -22.85 43.94 30.61
N SER A 18 -23.93 44.06 29.84
CA SER A 18 -25.00 43.07 29.81
C SER A 18 -24.51 41.66 29.38
N LYS A 19 -23.51 41.57 28.52
CA LYS A 19 -22.91 40.28 28.11
C LYS A 19 -22.26 39.55 29.26
N ILE A 20 -21.49 40.28 30.10
CA ILE A 20 -20.83 39.72 31.29
C ILE A 20 -21.87 39.32 32.33
N LYS A 21 -22.80 40.24 32.65
CA LYS A 21 -23.89 39.98 33.58
C LYS A 21 -24.72 38.75 33.21
N ASN A 22 -25.10 38.60 31.92
CA ASN A 22 -25.84 37.46 31.42
C ASN A 22 -25.06 36.14 31.51
N ALA A 23 -23.74 36.16 31.28
CA ALA A 23 -22.89 34.98 31.40
C ALA A 23 -22.81 34.52 32.87
N ILE A 24 -22.65 35.43 33.82
CA ILE A 24 -22.60 35.13 35.24
C ILE A 24 -24.00 34.62 35.71
N SER A 25 -25.08 35.30 35.34
CA SER A 25 -26.45 34.90 35.68
C SER A 25 -26.79 33.48 35.20
N LYS A 26 -26.39 33.12 33.97
CA LYS A 26 -26.53 31.76 33.46
C LYS A 26 -25.76 30.71 34.27
N ALA A 27 -24.58 31.04 34.76
CA ALA A 27 -23.81 30.15 35.62
C ALA A 27 -24.49 29.92 36.97
N PHE A 28 -25.07 30.94 37.58
CA PHE A 28 -25.88 30.83 38.79
C PHE A 28 -27.11 29.95 38.56
N SER A 29 -27.86 30.20 37.48
CA SER A 29 -29.04 29.39 37.12
C SER A 29 -28.68 27.93 36.90
N ALA A 30 -27.54 27.63 36.20
CA ALA A 30 -27.05 26.30 35.97
C ALA A 30 -26.60 25.58 37.28
N SER A 31 -26.34 26.33 38.33
CA SER A 31 -26.00 25.81 39.65
C SER A 31 -27.23 25.63 40.55
N GLY A 32 -28.43 25.90 40.03
CA GLY A 32 -29.69 25.79 40.77
C GLY A 32 -29.92 26.96 41.76
N ILE A 33 -29.16 28.03 41.64
CA ILE A 33 -29.26 29.21 42.51
C ILE A 33 -30.10 30.27 41.77
N GLN A 34 -31.25 30.60 42.31
CA GLN A 34 -32.14 31.64 41.81
C GLN A 34 -32.23 32.79 42.81
N ASP A 35 -32.52 34.02 42.33
CA ASP A 35 -32.68 35.24 43.12
C ASP A 35 -31.45 35.89 43.78
N GLU A 36 -30.25 35.65 43.29
CA GLU A 36 -29.06 36.40 43.72
C GLU A 36 -28.68 37.53 42.72
N GLN A 37 -29.66 38.30 42.23
CA GLN A 37 -29.42 39.36 41.24
C GLN A 37 -28.44 40.43 41.70
N GLN A 38 -28.46 40.78 42.99
CA GLN A 38 -27.55 41.76 43.55
C GLN A 38 -26.09 41.21 43.53
N LEU A 39 -25.89 39.97 43.93
CA LEU A 39 -24.58 39.34 43.92
C LEU A 39 -24.03 39.20 42.48
N VAL A 40 -24.86 38.90 41.52
CA VAL A 40 -24.50 38.88 40.09
C VAL A 40 -24.04 40.25 39.62
N ALA A 41 -24.74 41.32 40.06
CA ALA A 41 -24.36 42.70 39.74
C ALA A 41 -23.02 43.08 40.40
N ASP A 42 -22.80 42.73 41.68
CA ASP A 42 -21.60 43.03 42.41
C ASP A 42 -20.37 42.31 41.81
N ILE A 43 -20.51 41.05 41.44
CA ILE A 43 -19.46 40.30 40.74
C ILE A 43 -19.17 40.90 39.35
N THR A 44 -20.19 41.32 38.63
CA THR A 44 -20.03 41.98 37.32
C THR A 44 -19.25 43.28 37.46
N MET A 45 -19.57 44.11 38.46
CA MET A 45 -18.86 45.36 38.71
C MET A 45 -17.44 45.14 39.18
N ASN A 46 -17.21 44.09 39.99
CA ASN A 46 -15.88 43.69 40.41
C ASN A 46 -14.99 43.27 39.22
N VAL A 47 -15.53 42.49 38.26
CA VAL A 47 -14.81 42.11 37.04
C VAL A 47 -14.45 43.36 36.22
N ILE A 48 -15.36 44.30 36.04
CA ILE A 48 -15.10 45.53 35.27
C ILE A 48 -14.07 46.42 35.96
N SER A 49 -14.09 46.51 37.29
CA SER A 49 -13.12 47.32 38.05
C SER A 49 -11.67 46.82 37.91
N GLN A 50 -11.48 45.59 37.48
CA GLN A 50 -10.15 45.00 37.27
C GLN A 50 -9.58 45.24 35.85
N PHE A 51 -10.33 45.91 34.96
CA PHE A 51 -9.80 46.26 33.65
C PHE A 51 -8.70 47.29 33.76
N SER A 52 -7.49 46.94 33.37
CA SER A 52 -6.28 47.77 33.48
C SER A 52 -5.96 48.56 32.19
N THR A 53 -6.57 48.23 31.10
CA THR A 53 -6.33 48.85 29.78
C THR A 53 -7.65 49.17 29.06
N PRO A 54 -7.68 50.17 28.15
CA PRO A 54 -8.86 50.49 27.38
C PRO A 54 -9.20 49.43 26.33
N THR A 55 -8.32 48.43 26.11
CA THR A 55 -8.56 47.31 25.19
C THR A 55 -8.36 46.01 25.96
N ILE A 56 -9.35 45.15 25.97
CA ILE A 56 -9.33 43.86 26.67
C ILE A 56 -9.84 42.75 25.75
N THR A 57 -9.27 41.55 25.86
CA THR A 57 -9.72 40.38 25.11
C THR A 57 -10.87 39.67 25.79
N VAL A 58 -11.65 38.90 25.02
CA VAL A 58 -12.74 38.07 25.58
C VAL A 58 -12.18 37.05 26.56
N GLU A 59 -10.98 36.53 26.33
CA GLU A 59 -10.32 35.56 27.22
C GLU A 59 -9.99 36.17 28.56
N GLU A 60 -9.36 37.36 28.56
CA GLU A 60 -9.05 38.09 29.80
C GLU A 60 -10.30 38.37 30.61
N ILE A 61 -11.41 38.78 29.98
CA ILE A 61 -12.69 38.97 30.68
C ILE A 61 -13.18 37.66 31.32
N GLN A 62 -13.09 36.56 30.61
CA GLN A 62 -13.53 35.25 31.11
C GLN A 62 -12.65 34.79 32.30
N ASP A 63 -11.35 35.02 32.25
CA ASP A 63 -10.43 34.72 33.35
C ASP A 63 -10.75 35.57 34.59
N LEU A 64 -11.09 36.85 34.43
CA LEU A 64 -11.52 37.73 35.53
C LEU A 64 -12.83 37.27 36.13
N VAL A 65 -13.79 36.81 35.30
CA VAL A 65 -15.07 36.25 35.78
C VAL A 65 -14.81 34.98 36.59
N GLU A 66 -13.97 34.07 36.11
CA GLU A 66 -13.60 32.84 36.82
C GLU A 66 -12.99 33.14 38.18
N LYS A 67 -11.97 34.03 38.22
CA LYS A 67 -11.32 34.44 39.45
C LYS A 67 -12.30 35.09 40.46
N SER A 68 -13.20 35.92 39.98
CA SER A 68 -14.21 36.59 40.83
C SER A 68 -15.25 35.58 41.35
N LEU A 69 -15.71 34.66 40.53
CA LEU A 69 -16.63 33.60 40.95
C LEU A 69 -15.98 32.62 41.94
N MET A 70 -14.72 32.24 41.70
CA MET A 70 -13.97 31.35 42.62
C MET A 70 -13.85 31.92 44.01
N LYS A 71 -13.73 33.24 44.15
CA LYS A 71 -13.65 33.91 45.46
C LYS A 71 -14.97 33.95 46.22
N VAL A 72 -16.10 34.03 45.49
CA VAL A 72 -17.42 34.33 46.10
C VAL A 72 -18.33 33.10 46.10
N ARG A 73 -18.31 32.31 45.02
CA ARG A 73 -19.16 31.12 44.81
C ARG A 73 -18.40 30.04 44.02
N PRO A 74 -17.50 29.26 44.67
CA PRO A 74 -16.69 28.22 43.99
C PRO A 74 -17.52 27.19 43.22
N GLU A 75 -18.74 26.84 43.70
CA GLU A 75 -19.64 25.93 43.05
C GLU A 75 -20.21 26.49 41.72
N VAL A 76 -20.45 27.80 41.65
CA VAL A 76 -20.87 28.50 40.41
C VAL A 76 -19.67 28.63 39.46
N ALA A 77 -18.49 28.96 39.99
CA ALA A 77 -17.25 29.03 39.23
C ALA A 77 -16.97 27.72 38.52
N LYS A 78 -17.09 26.58 39.21
CA LYS A 78 -16.91 25.25 38.62
C LYS A 78 -17.82 25.01 37.43
N LYS A 79 -19.10 25.38 37.52
CA LYS A 79 -20.07 25.28 36.42
C LYS A 79 -19.72 26.20 35.24
N TYR A 80 -19.27 27.43 35.55
CA TYR A 80 -18.83 28.39 34.55
C TYR A 80 -17.61 27.89 33.76
N ILE A 81 -16.59 27.39 34.46
CA ILE A 81 -15.35 26.85 33.85
C ILE A 81 -15.66 25.65 32.97
N ILE A 82 -16.46 24.69 33.46
CA ILE A 82 -16.85 23.51 32.69
C ILE A 82 -17.61 23.90 31.43
N TYR A 83 -18.56 24.87 31.55
CA TYR A 83 -19.35 25.35 30.41
C TYR A 83 -18.48 26.12 29.41
N ARG A 84 -17.52 26.94 29.87
CA ARG A 84 -16.57 27.67 29.04
C ARG A 84 -15.72 26.67 28.22
N GLU A 85 -15.15 25.68 28.89
CA GLU A 85 -14.31 24.66 28.25
C GLU A 85 -15.11 23.82 27.26
N TRP A 86 -16.31 23.40 27.63
CA TRP A 86 -17.21 22.70 26.69
C TRP A 86 -17.54 23.56 25.46
N ARG A 87 -17.84 24.85 25.65
CA ARG A 87 -18.12 25.78 24.52
C ARG A 87 -16.91 26.01 23.64
N ASN A 88 -15.70 26.05 24.19
CA ASN A 88 -14.47 26.18 23.43
C ASN A 88 -14.23 24.90 22.60
N THR A 89 -14.28 23.75 23.22
CA THR A 89 -14.15 22.45 22.56
C THR A 89 -15.17 22.25 21.45
N GLU A 90 -16.45 22.58 21.67
CA GLU A 90 -17.50 22.47 20.65
C GLU A 90 -17.31 23.43 19.47
N ARG A 91 -16.82 24.64 19.71
CA ARG A 91 -16.51 25.60 18.63
C ARG A 91 -15.33 25.12 17.80
N ASP A 92 -14.27 24.68 18.42
CA ASP A 92 -13.07 24.20 17.75
C ASP A 92 -13.40 22.97 16.88
N LYS A 93 -14.15 22.03 17.45
CA LYS A 93 -14.65 20.86 16.69
C LYS A 93 -15.51 21.24 15.50
N LYS A 94 -16.53 22.08 15.70
CA LYS A 94 -17.44 22.48 14.63
C LYS A 94 -16.76 23.29 13.54
N THR A 95 -15.82 24.17 13.89
CA THR A 95 -15.14 25.02 12.92
C THR A 95 -14.19 24.19 12.05
N GLN A 96 -13.37 23.34 12.65
CA GLN A 96 -12.42 22.50 11.94
C GLN A 96 -13.12 21.46 11.06
N MET A 97 -14.06 20.71 11.63
CA MET A 97 -14.81 19.70 10.88
C MET A 97 -15.64 20.33 9.75
N LYS A 98 -16.28 21.48 10.01
CA LYS A 98 -17.05 22.20 8.99
C LYS A 98 -16.16 22.64 7.83
N GLN A 99 -14.97 23.18 8.09
CA GLN A 99 -14.04 23.61 7.04
C GLN A 99 -13.61 22.41 6.17
N VAL A 100 -13.30 21.27 6.78
CA VAL A 100 -12.98 20.03 6.07
C VAL A 100 -14.14 19.59 5.18
N MET A 101 -15.36 19.56 5.74
CA MET A 101 -16.56 19.15 4.98
C MET A 101 -16.89 20.12 3.85
N ASP A 102 -16.79 21.42 4.10
CA ASP A 102 -17.00 22.45 3.07
C ASP A 102 -15.99 22.30 1.92
N GLY A 103 -14.72 21.97 2.23
CA GLY A 103 -13.69 21.70 1.23
C GLY A 103 -14.01 20.49 0.35
N ILE A 104 -14.51 19.40 0.94
CA ILE A 104 -14.94 18.20 0.18
C ILE A 104 -16.12 18.52 -0.74
N VAL A 105 -17.09 19.30 -0.25
CA VAL A 105 -18.28 19.69 -1.04
C VAL A 105 -17.92 20.65 -2.17
N ALA A 106 -16.96 21.57 -1.94
CA ALA A 106 -16.58 22.59 -2.91
C ALA A 106 -15.87 22.04 -4.15
N ILE A 107 -15.28 20.85 -4.08
CA ILE A 107 -14.57 20.17 -5.18
C ILE A 107 -13.54 21.10 -5.83
N ASP A 108 -12.53 21.52 -5.07
CA ASP A 108 -11.43 22.30 -5.64
C ASP A 108 -10.57 21.39 -6.54
N LYS A 109 -10.58 21.68 -7.84
CA LYS A 109 -9.81 20.93 -8.84
C LYS A 109 -8.29 21.00 -8.64
N ASN A 110 -7.81 21.95 -7.88
CA ASN A 110 -6.39 22.17 -7.60
C ASN A 110 -5.96 21.60 -6.23
N ASP A 111 -6.86 21.01 -5.46
CA ASP A 111 -6.51 20.42 -4.18
C ASP A 111 -5.78 19.08 -4.40
N VAL A 112 -4.49 19.09 -4.17
CA VAL A 112 -3.60 17.92 -4.27
C VAL A 112 -4.03 16.80 -3.32
N ASN A 113 -4.68 17.14 -2.20
CA ASN A 113 -5.16 16.14 -1.23
C ASN A 113 -6.31 15.28 -1.79
N LEU A 114 -6.99 15.75 -2.83
CA LEU A 114 -8.03 15.00 -3.54
C LEU A 114 -7.47 14.10 -4.66
N SER A 115 -6.18 14.20 -4.95
CA SER A 115 -5.53 13.38 -5.98
C SER A 115 -5.27 11.98 -5.47
N ASN A 116 -5.82 10.99 -6.17
CA ASN A 116 -5.61 9.57 -5.84
C ASN A 116 -5.58 8.74 -7.13
N ALA A 117 -4.56 7.90 -7.30
CA ALA A 117 -4.38 7.10 -8.51
C ALA A 117 -5.45 6.02 -8.70
N ASN A 118 -6.03 5.52 -7.62
CA ASN A 118 -6.98 4.41 -7.65
C ASN A 118 -8.40 4.77 -7.21
N MET A 119 -8.68 6.05 -6.96
CA MET A 119 -10.00 6.54 -6.54
C MET A 119 -10.29 7.91 -7.15
N SER A 120 -11.53 8.15 -7.58
CA SER A 120 -12.01 9.48 -7.96
C SER A 120 -12.72 10.16 -6.78
N SER A 121 -12.04 11.10 -6.13
CA SER A 121 -12.59 11.84 -4.98
C SER A 121 -13.75 12.79 -5.34
N HIS A 122 -13.92 13.10 -6.63
CA HIS A 122 -14.96 14.03 -7.09
C HIS A 122 -16.33 13.37 -7.34
N THR A 123 -16.38 12.05 -7.46
CA THR A 123 -17.65 11.34 -7.61
C THR A 123 -18.41 11.28 -6.29
N PRO A 124 -19.76 11.14 -6.29
CA PRO A 124 -20.52 10.99 -5.05
C PRO A 124 -20.00 9.87 -4.14
N ALA A 125 -19.66 8.72 -4.69
CA ALA A 125 -19.07 7.62 -3.92
C ALA A 125 -17.68 7.97 -3.34
N GLY A 126 -16.85 8.66 -4.11
CA GLY A 126 -15.55 9.17 -3.65
C GLY A 126 -15.68 10.21 -2.54
N GLN A 127 -16.63 11.14 -2.66
CA GLN A 127 -16.93 12.11 -1.61
C GLN A 127 -17.37 11.41 -0.31
N MET A 128 -18.26 10.42 -0.40
CA MET A 128 -18.68 9.63 0.78
C MET A 128 -17.50 8.90 1.44
N MET A 129 -16.59 8.32 0.66
CA MET A 129 -15.36 7.70 1.19
C MET A 129 -14.46 8.75 1.85
N THR A 130 -14.32 9.93 1.28
CA THR A 130 -13.52 11.02 1.84
C THR A 130 -14.13 11.53 3.15
N PHE A 131 -15.44 11.70 3.24
CA PHE A 131 -16.13 12.02 4.50
C PHE A 131 -15.86 10.96 5.58
N ALA A 132 -15.98 9.67 5.23
CA ALA A 132 -15.71 8.59 6.16
C ALA A 132 -14.24 8.62 6.63
N SER A 133 -13.29 8.81 5.72
CA SER A 133 -11.86 8.93 6.02
C SER A 133 -11.58 10.06 7.02
N GLU A 134 -12.09 11.27 6.77
CA GLU A 134 -11.84 12.42 7.63
C GLU A 134 -12.45 12.27 9.04
N VAL A 135 -13.66 11.73 9.12
CA VAL A 135 -14.31 11.44 10.42
C VAL A 135 -13.52 10.39 11.21
N THR A 136 -13.04 9.36 10.53
CA THR A 136 -12.30 8.27 11.17
C THR A 136 -10.89 8.71 11.62
N LYS A 137 -10.22 9.57 10.84
CA LYS A 137 -8.97 10.21 11.25
C LYS A 137 -9.16 11.04 12.52
N ASP A 138 -10.18 11.88 12.56
CA ASP A 138 -10.48 12.71 13.73
C ASP A 138 -10.74 11.86 14.98
N TYR A 139 -11.52 10.77 14.83
CA TYR A 139 -11.76 9.80 15.89
C TYR A 139 -10.45 9.14 16.38
N THR A 140 -9.63 8.69 15.46
CA THR A 140 -8.33 8.06 15.77
C THR A 140 -7.44 9.00 16.56
N TYR A 141 -7.35 10.24 16.12
CA TYR A 141 -6.56 11.28 16.77
C TYR A 141 -6.99 11.56 18.21
N LYS A 142 -8.29 11.70 18.42
CA LYS A 142 -8.84 12.18 19.71
C LYS A 142 -8.98 11.08 20.73
N TYR A 143 -9.19 9.83 20.29
CA TYR A 143 -9.66 8.78 21.18
C TYR A 143 -8.81 7.49 21.15
N LEU A 144 -8.08 7.21 20.09
CA LEU A 144 -7.32 5.97 19.96
C LEU A 144 -5.82 6.14 20.14
N LEU A 145 -5.25 7.21 19.58
CA LEU A 145 -3.81 7.44 19.68
C LEU A 145 -3.42 7.97 21.08
N PRO A 146 -2.40 7.38 21.72
CA PRO A 146 -1.75 8.03 22.85
C PRO A 146 -1.28 9.44 22.50
N LYS A 147 -1.41 10.34 23.45
CA LYS A 147 -1.14 11.77 23.26
C LYS A 147 0.22 12.07 22.63
N ARG A 148 1.28 11.38 23.07
CA ARG A 148 2.64 11.56 22.54
C ARG A 148 2.76 11.29 21.04
N PHE A 149 2.03 10.31 20.51
CA PHE A 149 2.03 9.97 19.07
C PHE A 149 1.15 10.93 18.28
N ALA A 150 -0.01 11.28 18.83
CA ALA A 150 -0.90 12.25 18.22
C ALA A 150 -0.23 13.63 18.07
N GLU A 151 0.46 14.10 19.12
CA GLU A 151 1.20 15.36 19.10
C GLU A 151 2.33 15.34 18.05
N ALA A 152 3.16 14.28 18.03
CA ALA A 152 4.25 14.16 17.07
C ALA A 152 3.77 14.16 15.62
N HIS A 153 2.64 13.48 15.34
CA HIS A 153 2.03 13.51 14.01
C HIS A 153 1.42 14.88 13.69
N GLN A 154 0.73 15.51 14.64
CA GLN A 154 0.09 16.81 14.46
C GLN A 154 1.11 17.94 14.27
N LEU A 155 2.24 17.89 14.98
CA LEU A 155 3.35 18.82 14.82
C LEU A 155 4.13 18.60 13.51
N GLY A 156 3.96 17.45 12.88
CA GLY A 156 4.63 17.11 11.64
C GLY A 156 6.04 16.55 11.83
N ASP A 157 6.39 16.06 13.01
CA ASP A 157 7.67 15.37 13.26
C ASP A 157 7.69 13.99 12.62
N ILE A 158 6.53 13.34 12.62
CA ILE A 158 6.28 12.04 11.99
C ILE A 158 4.99 12.07 11.17
N HIS A 159 4.83 11.09 10.28
CA HIS A 159 3.57 10.82 9.61
C HIS A 159 3.15 9.37 9.87
N ILE A 160 2.07 9.18 10.61
CA ILE A 160 1.45 7.88 10.81
C ILE A 160 0.53 7.62 9.60
N HIS A 161 0.82 6.59 8.82
CA HIS A 161 0.04 6.28 7.63
C HIS A 161 -1.32 5.67 7.95
N ASP A 162 -2.30 5.91 7.09
CA ASP A 162 -3.62 5.26 7.09
C ASP A 162 -4.35 5.37 8.44
N LEU A 163 -4.41 6.58 8.99
CA LEU A 163 -5.09 6.86 10.26
C LEU A 163 -6.60 6.65 10.19
N ASP A 164 -7.19 6.79 9.00
CA ASP A 164 -8.58 6.52 8.74
C ASP A 164 -8.94 5.03 8.87
N TYR A 165 -8.00 4.13 8.54
CA TYR A 165 -8.16 2.69 8.72
C TYR A 165 -7.73 2.18 10.10
N TYR A 166 -7.11 3.01 10.92
CA TYR A 166 -6.63 2.62 12.26
C TYR A 166 -7.70 1.92 13.12
N PRO A 167 -8.94 2.46 13.25
CA PRO A 167 -9.98 1.83 14.07
C PRO A 167 -10.42 0.46 13.57
N THR A 168 -10.25 0.19 12.28
CA THR A 168 -10.67 -1.08 11.65
C THR A 168 -9.71 -2.23 11.92
N LYS A 169 -8.52 -1.95 12.45
CA LYS A 169 -7.46 -2.93 12.74
C LYS A 169 -6.95 -3.69 11.52
N THR A 170 -7.17 -3.17 10.32
CA THR A 170 -6.71 -3.77 9.05
C THR A 170 -5.19 -3.69 8.92
N THR A 171 -4.64 -4.63 8.16
CA THR A 171 -3.24 -4.61 7.71
C THR A 171 -3.07 -3.73 6.46
N THR A 172 -1.84 -3.29 6.18
CA THR A 172 -1.57 -2.43 5.03
C THR A 172 -1.52 -3.22 3.72
N CYS A 173 -0.69 -4.25 3.63
CA CYS A 173 -0.39 -4.95 2.39
C CYS A 173 -0.36 -6.47 2.55
N ILE A 174 -0.55 -7.21 1.44
CA ILE A 174 -0.49 -8.66 1.38
C ILE A 174 0.18 -9.14 0.09
N GLN A 175 0.85 -10.30 0.16
CA GLN A 175 1.36 -11.05 -0.99
C GLN A 175 0.71 -12.43 -1.02
N TYR A 176 0.08 -12.77 -2.14
CA TYR A 176 -0.72 -13.98 -2.27
C TYR A 176 0.13 -15.22 -2.55
N ASP A 177 -0.17 -16.31 -1.86
CA ASP A 177 0.18 -17.65 -2.31
C ASP A 177 -0.94 -18.18 -3.22
N MET A 178 -0.81 -17.89 -4.53
CA MET A 178 -1.86 -18.25 -5.50
C MET A 178 -1.93 -19.75 -5.74
N ASP A 179 -0.83 -20.49 -5.55
CA ASP A 179 -0.84 -21.94 -5.66
C ASP A 179 -1.75 -22.55 -4.61
N ASP A 180 -1.62 -22.12 -3.37
CA ASP A 180 -2.48 -22.59 -2.28
C ASP A 180 -3.95 -22.27 -2.55
N LEU A 181 -4.26 -21.05 -2.95
CA LEU A 181 -5.63 -20.63 -3.27
C LEU A 181 -6.23 -21.40 -4.45
N PHE A 182 -5.47 -21.60 -5.52
CA PHE A 182 -5.97 -22.27 -6.72
C PHE A 182 -6.06 -23.79 -6.59
N GLU A 183 -5.17 -24.42 -5.82
CA GLU A 183 -5.21 -25.86 -5.60
C GLU A 183 -6.39 -26.29 -4.72
N ARG A 184 -6.67 -25.57 -3.65
CA ARG A 184 -7.78 -25.83 -2.73
C ARG A 184 -9.12 -25.26 -3.21
N GLY A 185 -9.08 -24.26 -4.10
CA GLY A 185 -10.19 -23.35 -4.28
C GLY A 185 -10.32 -22.39 -3.10
N PHE A 186 -11.20 -21.43 -3.18
CA PHE A 186 -11.42 -20.46 -2.13
C PHE A 186 -12.90 -20.09 -1.99
N ARG A 187 -13.25 -19.48 -0.86
CA ARG A 187 -14.62 -19.04 -0.57
C ARG A 187 -14.69 -17.51 -0.58
N THR A 188 -15.72 -17.00 -1.23
CA THR A 188 -16.16 -15.61 -1.11
C THR A 188 -17.43 -15.55 -0.26
N LYS A 189 -17.93 -14.35 0.03
CA LYS A 189 -19.18 -14.18 0.77
C LYS A 189 -20.36 -14.97 0.17
N ASN A 190 -20.44 -15.02 -1.14
CA ASN A 190 -21.61 -15.53 -1.86
C ASN A 190 -21.39 -16.89 -2.54
N GLY A 191 -20.23 -17.51 -2.40
CA GLY A 191 -19.99 -18.80 -3.03
C GLY A 191 -18.59 -19.36 -2.87
N SER A 192 -18.41 -20.59 -3.34
CA SER A 192 -17.12 -21.28 -3.39
C SER A 192 -16.61 -21.32 -4.81
N ILE A 193 -15.33 -21.07 -4.98
CA ILE A 193 -14.63 -21.07 -6.25
C ILE A 193 -13.75 -22.31 -6.31
N ARG A 194 -13.93 -23.11 -7.36
CA ARG A 194 -13.12 -24.30 -7.61
C ARG A 194 -11.80 -23.97 -8.30
N THR A 195 -10.88 -24.91 -8.32
CA THR A 195 -9.61 -24.83 -9.06
C THR A 195 -9.83 -24.43 -10.53
N PRO A 196 -9.15 -23.37 -11.02
CA PRO A 196 -9.27 -22.93 -12.42
C PRO A 196 -8.70 -23.96 -13.41
N GLN A 197 -9.27 -24.02 -14.63
CA GLN A 197 -8.96 -25.03 -15.63
C GLN A 197 -8.41 -24.44 -16.95
N SER A 198 -8.29 -23.15 -17.09
CA SER A 198 -7.75 -22.47 -18.26
C SER A 198 -7.02 -21.18 -17.86
N ILE A 199 -6.16 -20.69 -18.74
CA ILE A 199 -5.44 -19.42 -18.49
C ILE A 199 -6.40 -18.25 -18.26
N GLN A 200 -7.53 -18.19 -18.98
CA GLN A 200 -8.55 -17.17 -18.76
C GLN A 200 -9.14 -17.26 -17.35
N SER A 201 -9.44 -18.49 -16.88
CA SER A 201 -9.95 -18.69 -15.52
C SER A 201 -8.92 -18.29 -14.47
N TYR A 202 -7.64 -18.63 -14.66
CA TYR A 202 -6.55 -18.21 -13.76
C TYR A 202 -6.47 -16.68 -13.66
N ALA A 203 -6.45 -15.97 -14.78
CA ALA A 203 -6.39 -14.52 -14.81
C ALA A 203 -7.64 -13.88 -14.19
N THR A 204 -8.83 -14.37 -14.52
CA THR A 204 -10.10 -13.87 -13.96
C THR A 204 -10.17 -14.08 -12.45
N LEU A 205 -9.81 -15.26 -11.95
CA LEU A 205 -9.84 -15.54 -10.53
C LEU A 205 -8.79 -14.74 -9.75
N ALA A 206 -7.64 -14.43 -10.35
CA ALA A 206 -6.67 -13.51 -9.76
C ALA A 206 -7.25 -12.12 -9.53
N THR A 207 -8.03 -11.58 -10.49
CA THR A 207 -8.71 -10.29 -10.30
C THR A 207 -9.79 -10.36 -9.22
N ILE A 208 -10.54 -11.46 -9.14
CA ILE A 208 -11.56 -11.68 -8.09
C ILE A 208 -10.92 -11.73 -6.70
N ILE A 209 -9.76 -12.38 -6.56
CA ILE A 209 -9.01 -12.42 -5.30
C ILE A 209 -8.62 -11.00 -4.87
N PHE A 210 -8.03 -10.22 -5.76
CA PHE A 210 -7.69 -8.82 -5.50
C PHE A 210 -8.90 -8.00 -5.06
N GLN A 211 -9.99 -8.07 -5.81
CA GLN A 211 -11.21 -7.29 -5.55
C GLN A 211 -11.91 -7.70 -4.26
N THR A 212 -11.92 -8.99 -3.93
CA THR A 212 -12.54 -9.48 -2.70
C THR A 212 -11.74 -9.05 -1.47
N ASN A 213 -10.42 -9.23 -1.50
CA ASN A 213 -9.55 -8.88 -0.37
C ASN A 213 -9.44 -7.36 -0.16
N GLN A 214 -9.65 -6.54 -1.18
CA GLN A 214 -9.63 -5.08 -1.07
C GLN A 214 -10.61 -4.56 -0.01
N ASN A 215 -11.69 -5.28 0.25
CA ASN A 215 -12.68 -4.91 1.27
C ASN A 215 -12.21 -5.21 2.70
N GLU A 216 -11.15 -5.99 2.87
CA GLU A 216 -10.64 -6.43 4.16
C GLU A 216 -9.24 -5.87 4.49
N GLN A 217 -8.66 -5.09 3.58
CA GLN A 217 -7.32 -4.55 3.70
C GLN A 217 -7.24 -3.17 3.03
N HIS A 218 -6.42 -2.25 3.56
CA HIS A 218 -6.44 -0.87 3.07
C HIS A 218 -5.36 -0.52 2.05
N GLY A 219 -4.24 -1.25 2.01
CA GLY A 219 -3.11 -0.92 1.14
C GLY A 219 -2.98 -1.81 -0.09
N GLY A 220 -1.75 -1.97 -0.53
CA GLY A 220 -1.42 -2.70 -1.76
C GLY A 220 -1.54 -4.21 -1.63
N GLN A 221 -1.83 -4.85 -2.75
CA GLN A 221 -1.95 -6.30 -2.87
C GLN A 221 -1.04 -6.77 -4.00
N ALA A 222 -0.32 -7.87 -3.81
CA ALA A 222 0.66 -8.35 -4.78
C ALA A 222 0.57 -9.84 -5.05
N ILE A 223 0.86 -10.21 -6.30
CA ILE A 223 1.17 -11.59 -6.67
C ILE A 223 2.70 -11.69 -6.83
N PRO A 224 3.37 -12.46 -5.97
CA PRO A 224 4.84 -12.47 -5.89
C PRO A 224 5.55 -13.30 -6.97
N ALA A 225 4.81 -14.18 -7.67
CA ALA A 225 5.35 -15.05 -8.71
C ALA A 225 4.30 -15.29 -9.80
N PHE A 226 3.88 -14.21 -10.45
CA PHE A 226 2.78 -14.22 -11.41
C PHE A 226 3.00 -15.18 -12.58
N ASP A 227 4.20 -15.21 -13.13
CA ASP A 227 4.61 -16.11 -14.20
C ASP A 227 4.48 -17.59 -13.81
N PHE A 228 5.01 -18.00 -12.66
CA PHE A 228 4.89 -19.37 -12.14
C PHE A 228 3.43 -19.78 -11.91
N PHE A 229 2.64 -18.90 -11.33
CA PHE A 229 1.25 -19.20 -11.01
C PHE A 229 0.38 -19.32 -12.27
N MET A 230 0.55 -18.41 -13.22
CA MET A 230 -0.20 -18.40 -14.49
C MET A 230 0.26 -19.49 -15.46
N ALA A 231 1.51 -19.93 -15.38
CA ALA A 231 2.06 -21.02 -16.21
C ALA A 231 1.21 -22.30 -16.11
N LYS A 232 0.69 -22.63 -14.94
CA LYS A 232 -0.23 -23.77 -14.75
C LYS A 232 -1.51 -23.63 -15.59
N GLY A 233 -2.03 -22.42 -15.72
CA GLY A 233 -3.20 -22.12 -16.56
C GLY A 233 -2.88 -22.28 -18.04
N VAL A 234 -1.71 -21.86 -18.49
CA VAL A 234 -1.23 -22.06 -19.86
C VAL A 234 -1.12 -23.55 -20.18
N ALA A 235 -0.50 -24.33 -19.31
CA ALA A 235 -0.38 -25.78 -19.49
C ALA A 235 -1.74 -26.49 -19.59
N LYS A 236 -2.71 -26.11 -18.74
CA LYS A 236 -4.07 -26.66 -18.77
C LYS A 236 -4.80 -26.27 -20.05
N SER A 237 -4.68 -25.03 -20.52
CA SER A 237 -5.27 -24.56 -21.77
C SER A 237 -4.70 -25.31 -22.98
N PHE A 238 -3.38 -25.49 -23.03
CA PHE A 238 -2.73 -26.24 -24.08
C PHE A 238 -3.25 -27.68 -24.16
N ARG A 239 -3.29 -28.40 -23.03
CA ARG A 239 -3.80 -29.77 -22.98
C ARG A 239 -5.27 -29.87 -23.42
N LYS A 240 -6.08 -28.87 -23.04
CA LYS A 240 -7.47 -28.78 -23.45
C LYS A 240 -7.60 -28.63 -24.98
N HIS A 241 -6.88 -27.67 -25.56
CA HIS A 241 -6.91 -27.43 -27.00
C HIS A 241 -6.39 -28.62 -27.78
N LEU A 242 -5.26 -29.18 -27.35
CA LEU A 242 -4.67 -30.33 -28.00
C LEU A 242 -5.62 -31.54 -27.99
N ALA A 243 -6.21 -31.86 -26.84
CA ALA A 243 -7.18 -32.95 -26.73
C ALA A 243 -8.41 -32.74 -27.62
N SER A 244 -8.93 -31.51 -27.62
CA SER A 244 -10.08 -31.15 -28.45
C SER A 244 -9.77 -31.24 -29.96
N PHE A 245 -8.60 -30.80 -30.40
CA PHE A 245 -8.19 -30.88 -31.79
C PHE A 245 -7.90 -32.31 -32.23
N ILE A 246 -7.29 -33.14 -31.36
CA ILE A 246 -7.13 -34.57 -31.62
C ILE A 246 -8.51 -35.22 -31.76
N ASN A 247 -9.44 -34.95 -30.85
CA ASN A 247 -10.77 -35.51 -30.86
C ASN A 247 -11.56 -35.07 -32.11
N PHE A 248 -11.42 -33.81 -32.52
CA PHE A 248 -12.01 -33.30 -33.75
C PHE A 248 -11.47 -34.03 -35.01
N TYR A 249 -10.14 -34.24 -35.06
CA TYR A 249 -9.51 -35.00 -36.15
C TYR A 249 -10.06 -36.41 -36.21
N VAL A 250 -10.13 -37.11 -35.08
CA VAL A 250 -10.69 -38.48 -35.02
C VAL A 250 -12.14 -38.53 -35.45
N ALA A 251 -12.96 -37.57 -35.04
CA ALA A 251 -14.37 -37.50 -35.44
C ALA A 251 -14.54 -37.30 -36.96
N MET A 252 -13.66 -36.53 -37.58
CA MET A 252 -13.67 -36.33 -39.04
C MET A 252 -13.24 -37.60 -39.82
N GLU A 253 -12.26 -38.33 -39.32
CA GLU A 253 -11.73 -39.52 -40.00
C GLU A 253 -12.61 -40.78 -39.75
N ASN A 254 -13.09 -40.97 -38.53
CA ASN A 254 -13.72 -42.22 -38.09
C ASN A 254 -15.22 -42.09 -37.74
N GLY A 255 -15.78 -40.89 -37.75
CA GLY A 255 -17.18 -40.63 -37.40
C GLY A 255 -17.54 -40.81 -35.93
N ASN A 256 -16.59 -41.20 -35.07
CA ASN A 256 -16.77 -41.40 -33.64
C ASN A 256 -15.88 -40.45 -32.85
N GLN A 257 -16.38 -39.97 -31.68
CA GLN A 257 -15.58 -39.17 -30.74
C GLN A 257 -14.87 -40.08 -29.75
N ALA A 258 -13.62 -39.74 -29.43
CA ALA A 258 -12.89 -40.37 -28.35
C ALA A 258 -13.14 -39.62 -27.01
N ASP A 259 -12.83 -40.27 -25.89
CA ASP A 259 -12.93 -39.61 -24.57
C ASP A 259 -11.82 -38.57 -24.39
N GLU A 260 -12.21 -37.31 -24.45
CA GLU A 260 -11.26 -36.17 -24.23
C GLU A 260 -10.50 -36.25 -22.91
N LYS A 261 -11.08 -36.80 -21.87
CA LYS A 261 -10.42 -36.91 -20.55
C LYS A 261 -9.25 -37.89 -20.65
N SER A 262 -9.43 -39.01 -21.28
CA SER A 262 -8.38 -39.99 -21.54
C SER A 262 -7.26 -39.42 -22.41
N ILE A 263 -7.62 -38.67 -23.46
CA ILE A 263 -6.65 -37.98 -24.33
C ILE A 263 -5.83 -36.97 -23.49
N ARG A 264 -6.46 -36.15 -22.65
CA ARG A 264 -5.75 -35.19 -21.77
C ARG A 264 -4.80 -35.87 -20.80
N THR A 265 -5.16 -37.06 -20.29
CA THR A 265 -4.30 -37.82 -19.40
C THR A 265 -3.01 -38.25 -20.10
N LEU A 266 -3.12 -38.77 -21.33
CA LEU A 266 -1.97 -39.14 -22.15
C LEU A 266 -1.10 -37.92 -22.50
N ILE A 267 -1.75 -36.80 -22.90
CA ILE A 267 -1.01 -35.56 -23.18
C ILE A 267 -0.21 -35.10 -21.94
N LYS A 268 -0.81 -35.16 -20.74
CA LYS A 268 -0.13 -34.77 -19.50
C LYS A 268 1.06 -35.67 -19.20
N GLU A 269 0.96 -36.95 -19.51
CA GLU A 269 2.00 -37.94 -19.25
C GLU A 269 3.19 -37.80 -20.23
N TYR A 270 2.89 -37.62 -21.53
CA TYR A 270 3.90 -37.68 -22.56
C TYR A 270 4.37 -36.33 -23.11
N LEU A 271 3.61 -35.24 -22.86
CA LEU A 271 4.00 -33.88 -23.21
C LEU A 271 4.12 -33.03 -21.93
N PRO A 272 5.27 -33.00 -21.29
CA PRO A 272 5.45 -32.27 -20.03
C PRO A 272 5.37 -30.75 -20.21
N SER A 273 5.61 -30.24 -21.42
CA SER A 273 5.62 -28.81 -21.74
C SER A 273 4.83 -28.51 -23.03
N ILE A 274 4.41 -27.25 -23.17
CA ILE A 274 3.82 -26.72 -24.41
C ILE A 274 4.83 -26.65 -25.56
N LYS A 275 6.13 -26.58 -25.25
CA LYS A 275 7.22 -26.66 -26.23
C LYS A 275 7.65 -28.11 -26.34
N THR A 276 7.21 -28.79 -27.38
CA THR A 276 7.37 -30.24 -27.55
C THR A 276 8.53 -30.58 -28.48
N THR A 277 9.19 -31.70 -28.22
CA THR A 277 10.18 -32.31 -29.09
C THR A 277 9.50 -33.30 -30.05
N GLU A 278 10.18 -33.66 -31.14
CA GLU A 278 9.72 -34.69 -32.06
C GLU A 278 9.56 -36.06 -31.38
N ALA A 279 10.51 -36.43 -30.53
CA ALA A 279 10.48 -37.67 -29.76
C ALA A 279 9.27 -37.76 -28.81
N GLU A 280 8.96 -36.67 -28.10
CA GLU A 280 7.78 -36.59 -27.23
C GLU A 280 6.46 -36.75 -28.03
N ARG A 281 6.36 -36.07 -29.18
CA ARG A 281 5.18 -36.19 -30.04
C ARG A 281 5.02 -37.62 -30.62
N GLU A 282 6.12 -38.27 -30.96
CA GLU A 282 6.08 -39.65 -31.42
C GLU A 282 5.67 -40.62 -30.31
N THR A 283 6.13 -40.42 -29.10
CA THR A 283 5.73 -41.21 -27.93
C THR A 283 4.23 -41.03 -27.64
N LEU A 284 3.71 -39.79 -27.70
CA LEU A 284 2.29 -39.53 -27.58
C LEU A 284 1.50 -40.21 -28.69
N ARG A 285 1.99 -40.14 -29.95
CA ARG A 285 1.35 -40.78 -31.12
C ARG A 285 1.17 -42.28 -30.91
N ILE A 286 2.20 -42.95 -30.39
CA ILE A 286 2.15 -44.40 -30.08
C ILE A 286 1.15 -44.64 -28.93
N ALA A 287 1.17 -43.84 -27.89
CA ALA A 287 0.25 -44.00 -26.75
C ALA A 287 -1.22 -43.81 -27.13
N LEU A 288 -1.51 -42.93 -28.07
CA LEU A 288 -2.89 -42.70 -28.58
C LEU A 288 -3.51 -43.95 -29.23
N VAL A 289 -2.70 -44.87 -29.73
CA VAL A 289 -3.19 -46.14 -30.29
C VAL A 289 -3.98 -46.97 -29.27
N ALA A 290 -3.62 -46.87 -27.98
CA ALA A 290 -4.37 -47.52 -26.89
C ALA A 290 -5.81 -47.03 -26.77
N LEU A 291 -6.09 -45.83 -27.24
CA LEU A 291 -7.44 -45.24 -27.33
C LEU A 291 -8.08 -45.44 -28.74
N GLN A 292 -7.50 -46.30 -29.57
CA GLN A 292 -7.91 -46.53 -30.96
C GLN A 292 -7.80 -45.27 -31.86
N ILE A 293 -6.89 -44.36 -31.49
CA ILE A 293 -6.62 -43.13 -32.23
C ILE A 293 -5.37 -43.35 -33.08
N ILE A 294 -5.53 -43.29 -34.41
CA ILE A 294 -4.46 -43.40 -35.37
C ILE A 294 -4.27 -42.06 -36.05
N ILE A 295 -3.15 -41.43 -35.80
CA ILE A 295 -2.75 -40.15 -36.40
C ILE A 295 -1.35 -40.33 -36.99
N ASP A 296 -1.11 -39.84 -38.19
CA ASP A 296 0.27 -39.80 -38.71
C ASP A 296 1.09 -38.65 -38.06
N LYS A 297 2.39 -38.75 -38.21
CA LYS A 297 3.36 -37.86 -37.58
C LYS A 297 3.19 -36.40 -37.99
N GLU A 298 2.90 -36.14 -39.27
CA GLU A 298 2.75 -34.78 -39.78
C GLU A 298 1.48 -34.11 -39.28
N HIS A 299 0.35 -34.84 -39.28
CA HIS A 299 -0.91 -34.34 -38.77
C HIS A 299 -0.83 -34.06 -37.29
N LEU A 300 -0.22 -34.96 -36.50
CA LEU A 300 -0.04 -34.69 -35.06
C LEU A 300 0.82 -33.44 -34.81
N ALA A 301 1.93 -33.26 -35.57
CA ALA A 301 2.76 -32.08 -35.46
C ALA A 301 1.99 -30.79 -35.78
N ARG A 302 1.14 -30.78 -36.81
CA ARG A 302 0.29 -29.63 -37.15
C ARG A 302 -0.78 -29.36 -36.10
N ILE A 303 -1.37 -30.41 -35.52
CA ILE A 303 -2.36 -30.30 -34.44
C ILE A 303 -1.71 -29.71 -33.17
N VAL A 304 -0.52 -30.18 -32.83
CA VAL A 304 0.23 -29.64 -31.66
C VAL A 304 0.58 -28.18 -31.89
N GLU A 305 1.06 -27.80 -33.07
CA GLU A 305 1.36 -26.40 -33.40
C GLU A 305 0.09 -25.54 -33.35
N LYS A 306 -1.02 -26.02 -33.85
CA LYS A 306 -2.31 -25.31 -33.77
C LYS A 306 -2.77 -25.11 -32.32
N ALA A 307 -2.60 -26.13 -31.48
CA ALA A 307 -2.90 -26.03 -30.05
C ALA A 307 -2.00 -25.01 -29.35
N TYR A 308 -0.72 -24.97 -29.70
CA TYR A 308 0.22 -23.99 -29.20
C TYR A 308 -0.20 -22.56 -29.57
N GLN A 309 -0.50 -22.30 -30.84
CA GLN A 309 -0.94 -20.98 -31.31
C GLN A 309 -2.25 -20.54 -30.68
N GLN A 310 -3.21 -21.45 -30.50
CA GLN A 310 -4.46 -21.14 -29.82
C GLN A 310 -4.22 -20.81 -28.34
N THR A 311 -3.35 -21.56 -27.69
CA THR A 311 -2.96 -21.29 -26.28
C THR A 311 -2.30 -19.92 -26.14
N ARG A 312 -1.41 -19.55 -27.07
CA ARG A 312 -0.77 -18.23 -27.09
C ARG A 312 -1.80 -17.11 -27.23
N LYS A 313 -2.75 -17.28 -28.17
CA LYS A 313 -3.85 -16.32 -28.35
C LYS A 313 -4.70 -16.15 -27.09
N ASP A 314 -5.05 -17.27 -26.45
CA ASP A 314 -5.82 -17.27 -25.20
C ASP A 314 -5.03 -16.63 -24.05
N THR A 315 -3.73 -16.86 -24.00
CA THR A 315 -2.85 -16.24 -22.98
C THR A 315 -2.78 -14.73 -23.19
N HIS A 316 -2.63 -14.26 -24.43
CA HIS A 316 -2.66 -12.84 -24.73
C HIS A 316 -3.98 -12.19 -24.29
N GLN A 317 -5.11 -12.80 -24.68
CA GLN A 317 -6.45 -12.32 -24.31
C GLN A 317 -6.66 -12.32 -22.78
N ALA A 318 -6.11 -13.32 -22.08
CA ALA A 318 -6.18 -13.38 -20.62
C ALA A 318 -5.37 -12.26 -19.96
N MET A 319 -4.18 -11.95 -20.49
CA MET A 319 -3.33 -10.85 -19.96
C MET A 319 -3.96 -9.49 -20.25
N GLU A 320 -4.48 -9.29 -21.44
CA GLU A 320 -5.24 -8.09 -21.79
C GLU A 320 -6.43 -7.89 -20.84
N GLY A 321 -7.26 -8.92 -20.68
CA GLY A 321 -8.42 -8.89 -19.78
C GLY A 321 -8.03 -8.64 -18.31
N PHE A 322 -6.93 -9.21 -17.85
CA PHE A 322 -6.40 -9.00 -16.50
C PHE A 322 -6.03 -7.52 -16.27
N ILE A 323 -5.29 -6.93 -17.20
CA ILE A 323 -4.91 -5.50 -17.13
C ILE A 323 -6.15 -4.62 -17.17
N HIS A 324 -7.08 -4.85 -18.11
CA HIS A 324 -8.32 -4.07 -18.22
C HIS A 324 -9.15 -4.13 -16.94
N ASN A 325 -9.35 -5.31 -16.37
CA ASN A 325 -10.14 -5.50 -15.15
C ASN A 325 -9.54 -4.72 -13.97
N LEU A 326 -8.22 -4.73 -13.80
CA LEU A 326 -7.56 -4.02 -12.69
C LEU A 326 -7.59 -2.50 -12.83
N ASN A 327 -7.86 -1.96 -14.02
CA ASN A 327 -8.01 -0.52 -14.23
C ASN A 327 -9.47 -0.04 -14.26
N THR A 328 -10.45 -0.95 -14.41
CA THR A 328 -11.84 -0.58 -14.63
C THR A 328 -12.80 -1.11 -13.57
N MET A 329 -12.48 -2.20 -12.89
CA MET A 329 -13.37 -2.82 -11.90
C MET A 329 -13.17 -2.19 -10.51
N HIS A 330 -14.20 -1.49 -10.05
CA HIS A 330 -14.24 -0.86 -8.75
C HIS A 330 -14.84 -1.81 -7.70
N SER A 331 -14.17 -2.01 -6.58
CA SER A 331 -14.66 -2.90 -5.51
C SER A 331 -14.90 -2.19 -4.17
N ARG A 332 -13.96 -1.41 -3.68
CA ARG A 332 -14.14 -0.70 -2.40
C ARG A 332 -15.07 0.49 -2.57
N GLY A 333 -16.22 0.43 -1.89
CA GLY A 333 -17.23 1.47 -1.94
C GLY A 333 -17.79 1.75 -3.34
N GLY A 334 -17.57 0.86 -4.32
CA GLY A 334 -17.97 1.06 -5.71
C GLY A 334 -17.21 2.18 -6.42
N ASN A 335 -16.10 2.68 -5.87
CA ASN A 335 -15.35 3.81 -6.43
C ASN A 335 -13.83 3.59 -6.55
N GLN A 336 -13.28 2.60 -5.87
CA GLN A 336 -11.83 2.39 -5.83
C GLN A 336 -11.42 1.12 -6.56
N VAL A 337 -10.52 1.24 -7.55
CA VAL A 337 -9.83 0.09 -8.13
C VAL A 337 -8.74 -0.41 -7.19
N VAL A 338 -8.35 -1.68 -7.34
CA VAL A 338 -7.36 -2.30 -6.46
C VAL A 338 -5.96 -1.71 -6.69
N PHE A 339 -5.30 -1.32 -5.63
CA PHE A 339 -3.86 -0.99 -5.68
C PHE A 339 -3.06 -2.30 -5.79
N SER A 340 -2.94 -2.79 -7.01
CA SER A 340 -2.43 -4.11 -7.33
C SER A 340 -1.02 -4.06 -7.90
N SER A 341 -0.25 -5.11 -7.62
CA SER A 341 1.08 -5.32 -8.19
C SER A 341 1.33 -6.80 -8.51
N ILE A 342 2.21 -7.04 -9.47
CA ILE A 342 2.65 -8.39 -9.85
C ILE A 342 4.17 -8.42 -10.00
N ASN A 343 4.76 -9.53 -9.61
CA ASN A 343 6.19 -9.80 -9.75
C ASN A 343 6.37 -11.01 -10.65
N TYR A 344 7.31 -10.95 -11.59
CA TYR A 344 7.58 -12.00 -12.57
C TYR A 344 8.98 -11.83 -13.18
N GLY A 345 9.41 -12.75 -14.02
CA GLY A 345 10.66 -12.65 -14.79
C GLY A 345 11.60 -13.84 -14.64
N THR A 346 11.39 -14.70 -13.65
CA THR A 346 12.31 -15.81 -13.33
C THR A 346 11.79 -17.20 -13.71
N ASP A 347 10.56 -17.36 -14.15
CA ASP A 347 10.09 -18.63 -14.68
C ASP A 347 10.66 -18.85 -16.08
N THR A 348 11.49 -19.90 -16.22
CA THR A 348 12.16 -20.28 -17.46
C THR A 348 11.42 -21.36 -18.25
N SER A 349 10.31 -21.87 -17.71
CA SER A 349 9.46 -22.81 -18.43
C SER A 349 8.84 -22.16 -19.68
N ALA A 350 8.53 -22.95 -20.69
CA ALA A 350 7.88 -22.43 -21.90
C ALA A 350 6.55 -21.75 -21.58
N GLU A 351 5.81 -22.27 -20.62
CA GLU A 351 4.55 -21.76 -20.12
C GLU A 351 4.72 -20.40 -19.43
N GLY A 352 5.68 -20.29 -18.49
CA GLY A 352 5.97 -19.04 -17.78
C GLY A 352 6.51 -17.97 -18.71
N ARG A 353 7.39 -18.32 -19.63
CA ARG A 353 7.89 -17.42 -20.67
C ARG A 353 6.76 -16.88 -21.56
N MET A 354 5.80 -17.72 -21.93
CA MET A 354 4.61 -17.29 -22.68
C MET A 354 3.79 -16.27 -21.89
N VAL A 355 3.59 -16.49 -20.59
CA VAL A 355 2.90 -15.52 -19.70
C VAL A 355 3.61 -14.18 -19.72
N ILE A 356 4.94 -14.17 -19.48
CA ILE A 356 5.74 -12.95 -19.44
C ILE A 356 5.66 -12.22 -20.79
N GLU A 357 5.83 -12.93 -21.89
CA GLU A 357 5.84 -12.37 -23.23
C GLU A 357 4.51 -11.72 -23.59
N GLU A 358 3.41 -12.41 -23.35
CA GLU A 358 2.07 -11.90 -23.68
C GLU A 358 1.61 -10.80 -22.71
N LEU A 359 2.05 -10.83 -21.44
CA LEU A 359 1.83 -9.74 -20.49
C LEU A 359 2.53 -8.45 -20.93
N LEU A 360 3.81 -8.54 -21.29
CA LEU A 360 4.58 -7.39 -21.77
C LEU A 360 3.97 -6.82 -23.06
N LYS A 361 3.53 -7.69 -23.97
CA LYS A 361 2.85 -7.30 -25.19
C LYS A 361 1.54 -6.56 -24.90
N ALA A 362 0.68 -7.10 -24.05
CA ALA A 362 -0.57 -6.45 -23.65
C ALA A 362 -0.33 -5.10 -22.95
N THR A 363 0.75 -4.99 -22.18
CA THR A 363 1.14 -3.74 -21.52
C THR A 363 1.56 -2.66 -22.51
N ILE A 364 2.34 -3.01 -23.54
CA ILE A 364 2.74 -2.09 -24.63
C ILE A 364 1.54 -1.65 -25.48
N GLU A 365 0.63 -2.56 -25.78
CA GLU A 365 -0.58 -2.27 -26.55
C GLU A 365 -1.51 -1.32 -25.80
N GLY A 366 -1.51 -1.38 -24.46
CA GLY A 366 -2.23 -0.48 -23.59
C GLY A 366 -3.73 -0.72 -23.54
N LEU A 367 -4.45 0.25 -22.94
CA LEU A 367 -5.90 0.15 -22.74
C LEU A 367 -6.69 0.76 -23.90
N GLY A 368 -7.72 0.05 -24.34
CA GLY A 368 -8.67 0.51 -25.34
C GLY A 368 -8.03 0.80 -26.70
N THR A 369 -8.79 1.46 -27.56
CA THR A 369 -8.37 1.76 -28.94
C THR A 369 -7.26 2.83 -29.04
N ARG A 370 -7.07 3.62 -27.97
CA ARG A 370 -6.03 4.65 -27.92
C ARG A 370 -4.69 4.15 -27.42
N GLY A 371 -4.64 2.93 -26.87
CA GLY A 371 -3.43 2.39 -26.27
C GLY A 371 -2.97 3.18 -25.04
N GLU A 372 -3.90 3.58 -24.18
CA GLU A 372 -3.59 4.32 -22.95
C GLU A 372 -2.74 3.48 -22.00
N VAL A 373 -1.72 4.08 -21.40
CA VAL A 373 -0.83 3.38 -20.47
C VAL A 373 -1.61 2.93 -19.23
N PRO A 374 -1.61 1.63 -18.90
CA PRO A 374 -2.31 1.13 -17.72
C PRO A 374 -1.63 1.61 -16.44
N VAL A 375 -2.43 2.05 -15.46
CA VAL A 375 -1.92 2.42 -14.12
C VAL A 375 -1.68 1.17 -13.27
N PHE A 376 -2.53 0.18 -13.40
CA PHE A 376 -2.47 -1.09 -12.68
C PHE A 376 -2.45 -2.31 -13.62
N PRO A 377 -1.88 -3.44 -13.18
CA PRO A 377 -1.08 -3.60 -11.97
C PRO A 377 0.29 -2.91 -12.10
N ILE A 378 0.85 -2.49 -10.97
CA ILE A 378 2.28 -2.14 -10.91
C ILE A 378 3.06 -3.42 -11.18
N GLN A 379 3.94 -3.39 -12.18
CA GLN A 379 4.69 -4.57 -12.63
C GLN A 379 6.14 -4.49 -12.17
N ILE A 380 6.65 -5.60 -11.64
CA ILE A 380 8.02 -5.73 -11.18
C ILE A 380 8.67 -6.91 -11.88
N PHE A 381 9.68 -6.64 -12.71
CA PHE A 381 10.49 -7.67 -13.36
C PHE A 381 11.69 -8.02 -12.47
N LYS A 382 11.82 -9.30 -12.13
CA LYS A 382 12.90 -9.82 -11.29
C LYS A 382 14.13 -10.10 -12.14
N VAL A 383 15.23 -9.44 -11.81
CA VAL A 383 16.53 -9.64 -12.44
C VAL A 383 17.36 -10.58 -11.57
N LYS A 384 17.75 -11.73 -12.14
CA LYS A 384 18.55 -12.77 -11.48
C LYS A 384 19.65 -13.26 -12.39
N ASP A 385 20.88 -13.24 -11.92
CA ASP A 385 22.03 -13.75 -12.65
C ASP A 385 21.86 -15.23 -13.02
N GLY A 386 22.23 -15.58 -14.24
CA GLY A 386 22.05 -16.92 -14.81
C GLY A 386 20.62 -17.30 -15.20
N VAL A 387 19.62 -16.46 -14.91
CA VAL A 387 18.21 -16.71 -15.22
C VAL A 387 17.65 -15.67 -16.20
N SER A 388 17.56 -14.41 -15.78
CA SER A 388 17.07 -13.30 -16.61
C SER A 388 18.17 -12.29 -16.95
N TYR A 389 19.40 -12.47 -16.44
CA TYR A 389 20.55 -11.62 -16.69
C TYR A 389 21.84 -12.44 -16.78
N SER A 390 22.79 -11.96 -17.56
CA SER A 390 24.18 -12.39 -17.57
C SER A 390 25.03 -11.24 -18.11
N GLU A 391 26.18 -10.99 -17.52
CA GLU A 391 27.09 -9.92 -17.98
C GLU A 391 27.53 -10.16 -19.42
N LYS A 392 27.87 -11.40 -19.79
CA LYS A 392 28.23 -11.77 -21.17
C LYS A 392 27.09 -11.51 -22.15
N ASP A 393 25.86 -11.85 -21.77
CA ASP A 393 24.69 -11.63 -22.60
C ASP A 393 24.44 -10.13 -22.79
N PHE A 394 24.61 -9.34 -21.72
CA PHE A 394 24.52 -7.89 -21.79
C PHE A 394 25.57 -7.29 -22.74
N GLU A 395 26.85 -7.71 -22.62
CA GLU A 395 27.90 -7.28 -23.53
C GLU A 395 27.63 -7.67 -24.99
N LYS A 396 27.01 -8.83 -25.21
CA LYS A 396 26.59 -9.29 -26.52
C LYS A 396 25.46 -8.41 -27.07
N ALA A 397 24.43 -8.17 -26.28
CA ALA A 397 23.29 -7.34 -26.65
C ALA A 397 23.67 -5.90 -26.99
N MET A 398 24.68 -5.35 -26.31
CA MET A 398 25.20 -3.99 -26.59
C MET A 398 25.91 -3.84 -27.94
N LYS A 399 26.19 -4.96 -28.64
CA LYS A 399 26.77 -4.93 -29.99
C LYS A 399 25.72 -4.87 -31.09
N ALA A 400 24.45 -5.10 -30.77
CA ALA A 400 23.34 -4.98 -31.73
C ALA A 400 23.09 -3.50 -32.07
N GLU A 401 22.61 -3.22 -33.27
CA GLU A 401 22.30 -1.88 -33.74
C GLU A 401 21.09 -1.27 -33.00
N ASN A 402 20.17 -2.11 -32.59
CA ASN A 402 18.96 -1.72 -31.85
C ASN A 402 18.44 -2.87 -30.98
N ILE A 403 17.44 -2.58 -30.16
CA ILE A 403 16.89 -3.55 -29.21
C ILE A 403 16.11 -4.68 -29.90
N GLU A 404 15.50 -4.42 -31.03
CA GLU A 404 14.75 -5.40 -31.82
C GLU A 404 15.70 -6.49 -32.35
N GLU A 405 16.87 -6.09 -32.88
CA GLU A 405 17.94 -7.00 -33.29
C GLU A 405 18.46 -7.80 -32.10
N ALA A 406 18.76 -7.12 -30.99
CA ALA A 406 19.22 -7.78 -29.77
C ALA A 406 18.24 -8.86 -29.29
N MET A 407 16.93 -8.61 -29.35
CA MET A 407 15.92 -9.59 -28.90
C MET A 407 15.84 -10.84 -29.78
N THR A 408 16.34 -10.82 -31.01
CA THR A 408 16.35 -11.99 -31.90
C THR A 408 17.53 -12.93 -31.67
N ASP A 409 18.49 -12.49 -30.89
CA ASP A 409 19.71 -13.24 -30.62
C ASP A 409 19.48 -14.38 -29.61
N ARG A 410 20.43 -15.32 -29.53
CA ARG A 410 20.42 -16.38 -28.53
C ARG A 410 21.37 -16.02 -27.39
N TYR A 411 20.88 -16.20 -26.18
CA TYR A 411 21.57 -15.86 -24.95
C TYR A 411 21.80 -17.08 -24.05
N GLU A 412 22.78 -16.98 -23.16
CA GLU A 412 23.08 -18.04 -22.17
C GLU A 412 21.99 -18.05 -21.08
N ALA A 413 21.60 -16.88 -20.56
CA ALA A 413 20.51 -16.75 -19.60
C ALA A 413 19.15 -16.95 -20.29
N PRO A 414 18.35 -17.92 -19.84
CA PRO A 414 17.13 -18.33 -20.54
C PRO A 414 16.10 -17.22 -20.77
N ASN A 415 16.03 -16.23 -19.87
CA ASN A 415 15.07 -15.13 -19.91
C ASN A 415 15.70 -13.78 -20.22
N PHE A 416 16.93 -13.73 -20.75
CA PHE A 416 17.57 -12.45 -21.06
C PHE A 416 16.85 -11.70 -22.18
N ASP A 417 16.35 -12.39 -23.19
CA ASP A 417 15.52 -11.83 -24.24
C ASP A 417 14.23 -11.17 -23.69
N LEU A 418 13.64 -11.78 -22.66
CA LEU A 418 12.48 -11.21 -21.95
C LEU A 418 12.86 -9.98 -21.10
N LEU A 419 14.07 -9.93 -20.55
CA LEU A 419 14.59 -8.73 -19.89
C LEU A 419 14.70 -7.57 -20.89
N LEU A 420 15.26 -7.82 -22.09
CA LEU A 420 15.33 -6.79 -23.15
C LEU A 420 13.95 -6.30 -23.54
N LYS A 421 12.99 -7.21 -23.69
CA LYS A 421 11.60 -6.86 -23.97
C LYS A 421 10.94 -6.08 -22.84
N ALA A 422 11.26 -6.41 -21.59
CA ALA A 422 10.82 -5.65 -20.42
C ALA A 422 11.38 -4.23 -20.42
N CYS A 423 12.65 -4.05 -20.76
CA CYS A 423 13.26 -2.72 -20.91
C CYS A 423 12.58 -1.89 -22.01
N GLN A 424 12.30 -2.50 -23.17
CA GLN A 424 11.54 -1.86 -24.26
C GLN A 424 10.13 -1.45 -23.79
N THR A 425 9.46 -2.32 -23.04
CA THR A 425 8.13 -2.07 -22.49
C THR A 425 8.14 -0.91 -21.51
N THR A 426 9.12 -0.88 -20.60
CA THR A 426 9.29 0.20 -19.63
C THR A 426 9.54 1.55 -20.30
N ALA A 427 10.33 1.56 -21.35
CA ALA A 427 10.62 2.80 -22.10
C ALA A 427 9.34 3.42 -22.71
N LYS A 428 8.33 2.61 -23.04
CA LYS A 428 7.06 3.05 -23.62
C LYS A 428 5.96 3.24 -22.58
N ALA A 429 5.81 2.31 -21.64
CA ALA A 429 4.66 2.20 -20.74
C ALA A 429 4.98 2.46 -19.27
N LEU A 430 6.20 2.87 -18.91
CA LEU A 430 6.71 3.10 -17.56
C LEU A 430 6.76 1.84 -16.67
N PHE A 431 6.24 0.72 -17.12
CA PHE A 431 6.30 -0.60 -16.47
C PHE A 431 6.93 -1.63 -17.41
N PRO A 432 7.53 -2.69 -16.87
CA PRO A 432 7.77 -2.99 -15.46
C PRO A 432 8.90 -2.17 -14.81
N ASN A 433 8.88 -2.06 -13.47
CA ASN A 433 10.03 -1.73 -12.66
C ASN A 433 10.94 -2.96 -12.52
N PHE A 434 12.19 -2.78 -12.10
CA PHE A 434 13.15 -3.88 -12.00
C PHE A 434 13.58 -4.11 -10.56
N MET A 435 13.67 -5.38 -10.16
CA MET A 435 14.15 -5.79 -8.85
C MET A 435 15.32 -6.76 -8.99
N PHE A 436 16.43 -6.44 -8.33
CA PHE A 436 17.66 -7.21 -8.40
C PHE A 436 17.74 -8.22 -7.26
N LEU A 437 17.54 -9.50 -7.57
CA LEU A 437 17.56 -10.58 -6.58
C LEU A 437 18.96 -10.88 -6.05
N ASP A 438 20.01 -10.51 -6.79
CA ASP A 438 21.41 -10.76 -6.40
C ASP A 438 21.98 -9.71 -5.45
N ALA A 439 21.25 -8.62 -5.17
CA ALA A 439 21.64 -7.70 -4.11
C ALA A 439 21.79 -8.47 -2.78
N PRO A 440 22.84 -8.24 -1.99
CA PRO A 440 23.14 -9.06 -0.79
C PRO A 440 21.95 -9.18 0.18
N PHE A 441 21.17 -8.11 0.34
CA PHE A 441 20.00 -8.07 1.22
C PHE A 441 18.74 -8.71 0.61
N ASN A 442 18.77 -9.14 -0.66
CA ASN A 442 17.64 -9.79 -1.34
C ASN A 442 17.83 -11.30 -1.52
N GLN A 443 19.00 -11.81 -1.20
CA GLN A 443 19.32 -13.23 -1.38
C GLN A 443 18.64 -14.12 -0.33
N ASN A 444 18.39 -15.37 -0.73
CA ASN A 444 17.96 -16.43 0.16
C ASN A 444 18.83 -17.67 -0.07
N GLU A 445 19.41 -18.20 0.99
CA GLU A 445 20.34 -19.33 0.96
C GLU A 445 19.71 -20.64 0.44
N LYS A 446 18.37 -20.74 0.52
CA LYS A 446 17.62 -21.90 0.04
C LYS A 446 17.30 -21.86 -1.46
N TRP A 447 17.50 -20.72 -2.11
CA TRP A 447 17.21 -20.57 -3.53
C TRP A 447 18.11 -21.48 -4.38
N ARG A 448 17.53 -22.23 -5.31
CA ARG A 448 18.24 -23.08 -6.28
C ARG A 448 17.62 -22.92 -7.66
N ALA A 449 18.44 -22.83 -8.69
CA ALA A 449 17.99 -22.62 -10.06
C ALA A 449 17.16 -23.78 -10.64
N ASP A 450 17.42 -24.99 -10.17
CA ASP A 450 16.76 -26.23 -10.60
C ASP A 450 15.49 -26.56 -9.78
N ASP A 451 15.21 -25.82 -8.70
CA ASP A 451 13.97 -26.00 -7.93
C ASP A 451 12.77 -25.39 -8.69
N PRO A 452 11.77 -26.19 -9.07
CA PRO A 452 10.57 -25.68 -9.75
C PRO A 452 9.73 -24.75 -8.87
N LYS A 453 9.96 -24.76 -7.56
CA LYS A 453 9.32 -23.89 -6.58
C LYS A 453 10.25 -22.82 -6.03
N ARG A 454 11.36 -22.51 -6.71
CA ARG A 454 12.34 -21.50 -6.27
C ARG A 454 11.73 -20.12 -5.98
N TYR A 455 10.58 -19.80 -6.58
CA TYR A 455 9.86 -18.56 -6.33
C TYR A 455 9.48 -18.35 -4.86
N ILE A 456 9.38 -19.42 -4.05
CA ILE A 456 9.13 -19.34 -2.60
C ILE A 456 10.26 -18.58 -1.90
N TYR A 457 11.47 -18.71 -2.41
CA TYR A 457 12.71 -18.13 -1.87
C TYR A 457 13.14 -16.85 -2.58
N GLU A 458 12.32 -16.34 -3.48
CA GLU A 458 12.57 -15.08 -4.15
C GLU A 458 11.84 -13.95 -3.45
N LEU A 459 12.54 -12.83 -3.26
CA LEU A 459 11.92 -11.60 -2.82
C LEU A 459 10.86 -11.16 -3.83
N ALA A 460 9.76 -10.65 -3.33
CA ALA A 460 8.79 -9.89 -4.10
C ALA A 460 8.42 -8.61 -3.37
N THR A 461 8.02 -7.59 -4.10
CA THR A 461 7.56 -6.33 -3.55
C THR A 461 6.08 -6.11 -3.78
N MET A 462 5.47 -5.35 -2.88
CA MET A 462 4.09 -4.89 -2.98
C MET A 462 4.07 -3.41 -3.36
N GLY A 463 3.11 -3.00 -4.19
CA GLY A 463 3.08 -1.66 -4.73
C GLY A 463 4.37 -1.36 -5.49
N CYS A 464 4.97 -0.21 -5.25
CA CYS A 464 6.18 0.19 -5.95
C CYS A 464 7.49 -0.27 -5.27
N ARG A 465 7.49 -0.59 -3.96
CA ARG A 465 8.73 -0.82 -3.19
C ARG A 465 8.60 -1.53 -1.85
N THR A 466 7.40 -1.83 -1.37
CA THR A 466 7.22 -2.46 -0.05
C THR A 466 7.77 -3.87 -0.06
N ARG A 467 8.78 -4.09 0.76
CA ARG A 467 9.51 -5.35 0.87
C ARG A 467 9.04 -6.12 2.10
N VAL A 468 8.62 -7.37 1.92
CA VAL A 468 8.32 -8.32 3.00
C VAL A 468 9.02 -9.62 2.67
N PHE A 469 10.06 -9.97 3.40
CA PHE A 469 10.89 -11.13 3.09
C PHE A 469 11.45 -11.81 4.35
N GLU A 470 12.26 -11.12 5.16
CA GLU A 470 12.72 -11.63 6.46
C GLU A 470 11.53 -11.96 7.35
N ASN A 471 11.65 -12.99 8.19
CA ASN A 471 10.55 -13.47 9.01
C ASN A 471 11.06 -13.94 10.38
N VAL A 472 10.70 -13.22 11.42
CA VAL A 472 11.01 -13.59 12.82
C VAL A 472 10.14 -14.75 13.33
N ALA A 473 9.04 -15.05 12.65
CA ALA A 473 8.05 -16.04 13.07
C ALA A 473 7.98 -17.27 12.15
N GLY A 474 8.89 -17.39 11.18
CA GLY A 474 8.85 -18.51 10.24
C GLY A 474 9.89 -18.40 9.14
N GLU A 475 9.59 -18.98 7.99
CA GLU A 475 10.50 -19.05 6.87
C GLU A 475 10.67 -17.68 6.16
N LYS A 476 11.89 -17.39 5.69
CA LYS A 476 12.20 -16.23 4.87
C LYS A 476 11.55 -16.38 3.50
N SER A 477 10.39 -15.76 3.33
CA SER A 477 9.57 -15.82 2.11
C SER A 477 8.62 -14.64 2.06
N SER A 478 8.18 -14.27 0.85
CA SER A 478 7.17 -13.24 0.65
C SER A 478 5.72 -13.78 0.66
N LEU A 479 5.53 -15.08 0.46
CA LEU A 479 4.22 -15.70 0.23
C LEU A 479 3.31 -15.71 1.46
N GLY A 480 2.07 -15.26 1.30
CA GLY A 480 1.04 -15.29 2.36
C GLY A 480 1.35 -14.37 3.53
N ARG A 481 2.13 -13.35 3.31
CA ARG A 481 2.59 -12.38 4.30
C ARG A 481 2.41 -10.96 3.79
N GLY A 482 2.42 -10.01 4.70
CA GLY A 482 2.26 -8.62 4.33
C GLY A 482 2.87 -7.64 5.32
N ASN A 483 2.67 -6.38 5.05
CA ASN A 483 3.02 -5.29 5.95
C ASN A 483 1.80 -4.92 6.80
N LEU A 484 2.04 -4.67 8.08
CA LEU A 484 1.01 -4.31 9.06
C LEU A 484 0.73 -2.82 9.08
N SER A 485 1.77 -2.01 9.12
CA SER A 485 1.67 -0.55 9.16
C SER A 485 3.00 0.15 8.89
N PHE A 486 2.91 1.43 8.54
CA PHE A 486 4.03 2.32 8.30
C PHE A 486 3.93 3.58 9.14
N THR A 487 5.08 4.14 9.52
CA THR A 487 5.21 5.49 10.03
C THR A 487 6.51 6.10 9.55
N THR A 488 6.47 7.35 9.13
CA THR A 488 7.56 8.04 8.42
C THR A 488 8.06 9.22 9.22
N LEU A 489 9.38 9.37 9.34
CA LEU A 489 10.04 10.54 9.93
C LEU A 489 10.10 11.70 8.93
N ASN A 490 9.88 12.92 9.41
CA ASN A 490 10.04 14.16 8.63
C ASN A 490 11.45 14.71 8.85
N MET A 491 12.43 14.20 8.10
CA MET A 491 13.83 14.63 8.24
C MET A 491 14.06 16.13 8.01
N PRO A 492 13.42 16.79 7.02
CA PRO A 492 13.57 18.24 6.86
C PRO A 492 13.24 19.04 8.13
N ARG A 493 12.12 18.71 8.78
CA ARG A 493 11.74 19.38 10.01
C ARG A 493 12.78 19.19 11.11
N LEU A 494 13.23 17.95 11.32
CA LEU A 494 14.26 17.65 12.32
C LEU A 494 15.57 18.41 12.03
N ALA A 495 15.96 18.50 10.76
CA ALA A 495 17.16 19.22 10.34
C ALA A 495 17.04 20.75 10.53
N ILE A 496 15.90 21.34 10.16
CA ILE A 496 15.63 22.77 10.34
C ILE A 496 15.69 23.13 11.84
N GLU A 497 15.01 22.35 12.68
CA GLU A 497 15.02 22.57 14.12
C GLU A 497 16.41 22.40 14.74
N ALA A 498 17.17 21.39 14.27
CA ALA A 498 18.55 21.18 14.70
C ALA A 498 19.45 22.37 14.33
N ARG A 499 19.28 22.91 13.11
CA ARG A 499 20.02 24.08 12.65
C ARG A 499 19.71 25.32 13.49
N ILE A 500 18.44 25.61 13.72
CA ILE A 500 18.00 26.74 14.55
C ILE A 500 18.55 26.60 15.98
N LYS A 501 18.47 25.40 16.58
CA LYS A 501 19.03 25.16 17.92
C LYS A 501 20.53 25.34 17.96
N ALA A 502 21.27 24.89 16.95
CA ALA A 502 22.72 25.06 16.87
C ALA A 502 23.11 26.53 16.74
N GLU A 503 22.42 27.29 15.91
CA GLU A 503 22.63 28.74 15.76
C GLU A 503 22.39 29.51 17.08
N ASN A 504 21.40 29.10 17.85
CA ASN A 504 21.12 29.69 19.19
C ASN A 504 22.13 29.28 20.27
N LEU A 505 22.81 28.14 20.09
CA LEU A 505 23.79 27.64 21.09
C LEU A 505 25.21 28.11 20.83
N ILE A 506 25.54 28.51 19.61
CA ILE A 506 26.87 28.98 19.23
C ILE A 506 26.85 30.52 19.22
N GLU A 507 27.54 31.14 20.17
CA GLU A 507 27.57 32.58 20.31
C GLU A 507 28.22 33.33 19.14
N ASP A 508 29.18 32.70 18.45
CA ASP A 508 29.83 33.27 17.27
C ASP A 508 29.11 32.81 15.99
N GLU A 509 28.16 33.60 15.51
CA GLU A 509 27.40 33.37 14.27
C GLU A 509 28.27 33.23 13.02
N ARG A 510 29.55 33.66 13.07
CA ARG A 510 30.49 33.55 11.94
C ARG A 510 31.16 32.18 11.87
N ASN A 511 31.13 31.41 12.99
CA ASN A 511 31.72 30.07 13.02
C ASN A 511 30.81 29.04 12.42
N LYS A 512 30.70 29.06 11.09
CA LYS A 512 29.83 28.16 10.33
C LYS A 512 30.15 26.69 10.60
N ASP A 513 31.41 26.30 10.68
CA ASP A 513 31.81 24.91 10.93
C ASP A 513 31.34 24.41 12.30
N ALA A 514 31.42 25.23 13.34
CA ALA A 514 30.91 24.86 14.66
C ALA A 514 29.39 24.72 14.67
N ILE A 515 28.68 25.62 13.97
CA ILE A 515 27.22 25.55 13.82
C ILE A 515 26.82 24.29 13.06
N GLU A 516 27.48 23.99 11.94
CA GLU A 516 27.20 22.77 11.15
C GLU A 516 27.46 21.50 11.97
N GLN A 517 28.57 21.43 12.68
CA GLN A 517 28.90 20.29 13.53
C GLN A 517 27.87 20.11 14.65
N LYS A 518 27.49 21.20 15.32
CA LYS A 518 26.48 21.16 16.38
C LYS A 518 25.08 20.79 15.83
N ALA A 519 24.73 21.34 14.69
CA ALA A 519 23.47 21.00 14.01
C ALA A 519 23.41 19.51 13.62
N LYS A 520 24.51 18.95 13.10
CA LYS A 520 24.63 17.53 12.83
C LYS A 520 24.39 16.68 14.09
N GLU A 521 25.06 17.00 15.20
CA GLU A 521 24.90 16.26 16.46
C GLU A 521 23.45 16.25 16.94
N ILE A 522 22.80 17.43 16.96
CA ILE A 522 21.40 17.56 17.34
C ILE A 522 20.48 16.81 16.36
N PHE A 523 20.76 16.88 15.08
CA PHE A 523 19.97 16.17 14.05
C PHE A 523 20.03 14.66 14.23
N ILE A 524 21.21 14.07 14.37
CA ILE A 524 21.39 12.62 14.54
C ILE A 524 20.68 12.14 15.82
N GLU A 525 20.84 12.87 16.92
CA GLU A 525 20.14 12.57 18.18
C GLU A 525 18.61 12.66 18.01
N SER A 526 18.12 13.66 17.29
CA SER A 526 16.68 13.81 17.00
C SER A 526 16.15 12.67 16.12
N VAL A 527 16.92 12.22 15.13
CA VAL A 527 16.58 11.05 14.29
C VAL A 527 16.48 9.80 15.15
N HIS A 528 17.43 9.60 16.08
CA HIS A 528 17.38 8.47 17.01
C HIS A 528 16.10 8.49 17.86
N GLN A 529 15.86 9.61 18.55
CA GLN A 529 14.68 9.77 19.42
C GLN A 529 13.37 9.59 18.68
N MET A 530 13.23 10.15 17.47
CA MET A 530 12.03 9.97 16.66
C MET A 530 11.90 8.54 16.13
N SER A 531 12.99 7.86 15.83
CA SER A 531 12.98 6.46 15.44
C SER A 531 12.47 5.55 16.56
N VAL A 532 12.91 5.80 17.80
CA VAL A 532 12.40 5.09 18.99
C VAL A 532 10.90 5.36 19.18
N LEU A 533 10.46 6.62 19.07
CA LEU A 533 9.06 7.00 19.17
C LEU A 533 8.20 6.29 18.11
N VAL A 534 8.70 6.21 16.88
CA VAL A 534 8.02 5.52 15.76
C VAL A 534 7.97 4.01 16.00
N ALA A 535 9.05 3.41 16.49
CA ALA A 535 9.06 1.98 16.83
C ALA A 535 8.02 1.67 17.91
N ASP A 536 7.93 2.47 18.97
CA ASP A 536 6.92 2.34 20.03
C ASP A 536 5.50 2.49 19.46
N GLN A 537 5.28 3.46 18.59
CA GLN A 537 3.97 3.72 17.98
C GLN A 537 3.54 2.54 17.09
N LEU A 538 4.45 2.01 16.27
CA LEU A 538 4.18 0.85 15.42
C LEU A 538 3.89 -0.41 16.25
N TYR A 539 4.65 -0.63 17.31
CA TYR A 539 4.43 -1.75 18.20
C TYR A 539 3.07 -1.66 18.91
N GLU A 540 2.66 -0.48 19.34
CA GLU A 540 1.34 -0.27 19.94
C GLU A 540 0.21 -0.50 18.93
N ARG A 541 0.35 0.00 17.70
CA ARG A 541 -0.60 -0.29 16.62
C ARG A 541 -0.68 -1.79 16.33
N TYR A 542 0.44 -2.50 16.32
CA TYR A 542 0.50 -3.95 16.19
C TYR A 542 -0.29 -4.66 17.31
N GLN A 543 -0.10 -4.26 18.57
CA GLN A 543 -0.86 -4.82 19.68
C GLN A 543 -2.37 -4.56 19.53
N TYR A 544 -2.74 -3.40 19.04
CA TYR A 544 -4.13 -3.07 18.73
C TYR A 544 -4.69 -3.92 17.58
N GLN A 545 -3.95 -4.10 16.50
CA GLN A 545 -4.34 -4.94 15.36
C GLN A 545 -4.55 -6.40 15.77
N ARG A 546 -3.72 -6.94 16.66
CA ARG A 546 -3.83 -8.31 17.16
C ARG A 546 -5.17 -8.61 17.83
N THR A 547 -5.85 -7.62 18.36
CA THR A 547 -7.17 -7.76 19.00
C THR A 547 -8.33 -7.87 18.02
N ALA A 548 -8.09 -7.76 16.73
CA ALA A 548 -9.12 -7.98 15.73
C ALA A 548 -9.61 -9.42 15.74
N LEU A 549 -10.89 -9.64 15.45
CA LEU A 549 -11.45 -10.99 15.35
C LEU A 549 -11.31 -11.51 13.91
N ALA A 550 -11.03 -12.79 13.74
CA ALA A 550 -10.89 -13.42 12.43
C ALA A 550 -12.12 -13.20 11.53
N ARG A 551 -13.33 -13.13 12.10
CA ARG A 551 -14.57 -12.82 11.37
C ARG A 551 -14.64 -11.41 10.74
N GLN A 552 -13.74 -10.50 11.13
CA GLN A 552 -13.63 -9.18 10.48
C GLN A 552 -12.95 -9.28 9.13
N PHE A 553 -12.21 -10.37 8.90
CA PHE A 553 -11.45 -10.66 7.69
C PHE A 553 -11.81 -12.05 7.14
N PRO A 554 -13.07 -12.28 6.75
CA PRO A 554 -13.56 -13.62 6.40
C PRO A 554 -12.88 -14.20 5.16
N PHE A 555 -12.47 -13.37 4.18
CA PHE A 555 -11.72 -13.80 3.02
C PHE A 555 -10.24 -14.01 3.36
N MET A 556 -9.61 -13.00 3.93
CA MET A 556 -8.16 -12.99 4.19
C MET A 556 -7.75 -14.09 5.20
N MET A 557 -8.48 -14.24 6.29
CA MET A 557 -8.22 -15.28 7.30
C MET A 557 -8.86 -16.60 6.92
N GLY A 558 -10.13 -16.62 6.54
CA GLY A 558 -10.88 -17.85 6.26
C GLY A 558 -10.34 -18.68 5.09
N ASN A 559 -9.66 -18.07 4.13
CA ASN A 559 -8.97 -18.77 3.02
C ASN A 559 -7.45 -18.89 3.24
N ASN A 560 -6.95 -18.60 4.42
CA ASN A 560 -5.51 -18.63 4.71
C ASN A 560 -4.67 -17.75 3.76
N VAL A 561 -5.25 -16.67 3.29
CA VAL A 561 -4.53 -15.67 2.45
C VAL A 561 -3.39 -15.06 3.25
N TRP A 562 -3.67 -14.68 4.49
CA TRP A 562 -2.64 -14.46 5.51
C TRP A 562 -2.33 -15.79 6.17
N LYS A 563 -1.10 -16.28 6.00
CA LYS A 563 -0.70 -17.61 6.54
C LYS A 563 -0.91 -17.70 8.03
N GLY A 564 -1.53 -18.80 8.47
CA GLY A 564 -1.95 -19.04 9.86
C GLY A 564 -3.37 -18.56 10.16
N GLY A 565 -3.99 -17.76 9.29
CA GLY A 565 -5.38 -17.30 9.48
C GLY A 565 -6.41 -18.41 9.32
N GLY A 566 -6.15 -19.37 8.44
CA GLY A 566 -7.08 -20.46 8.14
C GLY A 566 -7.32 -21.46 9.30
N GLU A 567 -6.46 -21.42 10.31
CA GLU A 567 -6.60 -22.25 11.51
C GLU A 567 -7.48 -21.61 12.60
N LEU A 568 -7.82 -20.32 12.44
CA LEU A 568 -8.56 -19.54 13.43
C LEU A 568 -10.07 -19.75 13.31
N ASN A 569 -10.74 -19.88 14.46
CA ASN A 569 -12.20 -19.75 14.51
C ASN A 569 -12.63 -18.28 14.30
N PRO A 570 -13.82 -18.03 13.73
CA PRO A 570 -14.28 -16.66 13.45
C PRO A 570 -14.26 -15.70 14.64
N ASN A 571 -14.47 -16.22 15.86
CA ASN A 571 -14.50 -15.41 17.09
C ASN A 571 -13.16 -15.30 17.81
N GLU A 572 -12.12 -15.96 17.30
CA GLU A 572 -10.77 -15.82 17.82
C GLU A 572 -10.12 -14.54 17.33
N GLN A 573 -9.24 -13.98 18.16
CA GLN A 573 -8.40 -12.85 17.76
C GLN A 573 -7.36 -13.31 16.74
N VAL A 574 -7.05 -12.44 15.76
CA VAL A 574 -6.02 -12.75 14.76
C VAL A 574 -4.62 -12.91 15.38
N GLY A 575 -4.37 -12.22 16.51
CA GLY A 575 -3.29 -12.50 17.44
C GLY A 575 -1.96 -12.86 16.79
N ASP A 576 -1.50 -14.07 17.06
CA ASP A 576 -0.18 -14.55 16.62
C ASP A 576 -0.07 -14.81 15.11
N ALA A 577 -1.16 -14.92 14.36
CA ALA A 577 -1.11 -14.99 12.89
C ALA A 577 -0.41 -13.75 12.29
N LEU A 578 -0.54 -12.58 12.93
CA LEU A 578 0.09 -11.35 12.48
C LEU A 578 1.60 -11.26 12.77
N ARG A 579 2.20 -12.19 13.52
CA ARG A 579 3.65 -12.17 13.82
C ARG A 579 4.52 -12.30 12.58
N SER A 580 4.01 -12.87 11.51
CA SER A 580 4.70 -12.96 10.22
C SER A 580 4.69 -11.65 9.43
N GLY A 581 3.92 -10.65 9.86
CA GLY A 581 3.86 -9.33 9.22
C GLY A 581 5.05 -8.45 9.59
N THR A 582 5.25 -7.39 8.80
CA THR A 582 6.32 -6.41 9.03
C THR A 582 5.78 -5.06 9.47
N LEU A 583 6.58 -4.33 10.23
CA LEU A 583 6.34 -2.94 10.59
C LEU A 583 7.38 -2.10 9.86
N GLY A 584 6.97 -0.98 9.27
CA GLY A 584 7.85 -0.14 8.46
C GLY A 584 8.15 1.20 9.11
N ILE A 585 9.43 1.49 9.39
CA ILE A 585 9.92 2.82 9.74
C ILE A 585 10.49 3.45 8.48
N GLY A 586 9.89 4.54 8.02
CA GLY A 586 10.33 5.26 6.84
C GLY A 586 10.88 6.65 7.18
N PHE A 587 11.40 7.32 6.17
CA PHE A 587 11.73 8.75 6.24
C PHE A 587 11.43 9.44 4.92
N ILE A 588 11.24 10.75 4.98
CA ILE A 588 11.04 11.60 3.82
C ILE A 588 12.00 12.78 3.88
N GLY A 589 12.38 13.29 2.70
CA GLY A 589 13.09 14.55 2.55
C GLY A 589 14.56 14.55 2.99
N GLY A 590 15.26 13.41 2.92
CA GLY A 590 16.68 13.33 3.28
C GLY A 590 17.55 14.35 2.53
N HIS A 591 17.32 14.56 1.23
CA HIS A 591 18.00 15.61 0.48
C HIS A 591 17.76 16.99 1.06
N ASN A 592 16.50 17.34 1.32
CA ASN A 592 16.11 18.66 1.83
C ASN A 592 16.62 18.89 3.27
N ALA A 593 16.70 17.81 4.06
CA ALA A 593 17.31 17.87 5.39
C ALA A 593 18.79 18.26 5.29
N MET A 594 19.52 17.69 4.34
CA MET A 594 20.93 18.05 4.11
C MET A 594 21.09 19.48 3.61
N VAL A 595 20.20 19.95 2.75
CA VAL A 595 20.18 21.36 2.33
C VAL A 595 19.96 22.28 3.53
N ALA A 596 19.08 21.92 4.46
CA ALA A 596 18.86 22.69 5.69
C ALA A 596 20.10 22.76 6.59
N LEU A 597 20.87 21.64 6.69
CA LEU A 597 22.08 21.60 7.52
C LEU A 597 23.29 22.28 6.87
N TYR A 598 23.50 22.08 5.57
CA TYR A 598 24.75 22.41 4.87
C TYR A 598 24.60 23.35 3.68
N GLY A 599 23.38 23.75 3.33
CA GLY A 599 23.09 24.53 2.12
C GLY A 599 23.17 23.75 0.81
N GLN A 600 23.57 22.48 0.86
CA GLN A 600 23.70 21.59 -0.30
C GLN A 600 23.18 20.17 0.03
N GLY A 601 22.59 19.50 -0.94
CA GLY A 601 22.12 18.13 -0.79
C GLY A 601 23.25 17.10 -0.87
N HIS A 602 22.92 15.87 -0.48
CA HIS A 602 23.87 14.74 -0.39
C HIS A 602 24.53 14.36 -1.73
N GLY A 603 23.92 14.69 -2.86
CA GLY A 603 24.51 14.41 -4.19
C GLY A 603 25.66 15.35 -4.59
N HIS A 604 25.88 16.44 -3.84
CA HIS A 604 26.87 17.47 -4.18
C HIS A 604 27.83 17.82 -3.03
N ASN A 605 27.61 17.25 -1.85
CA ASN A 605 28.39 17.55 -0.66
C ASN A 605 28.68 16.27 0.12
N GLN A 606 29.96 15.92 0.29
CA GLN A 606 30.37 14.72 0.99
C GLN A 606 29.96 14.71 2.47
N LYS A 607 30.06 15.85 3.19
CA LYS A 607 29.58 15.96 4.57
C LYS A 607 28.07 15.65 4.66
N ALA A 608 27.30 16.11 3.70
CA ALA A 608 25.87 15.85 3.62
C ALA A 608 25.57 14.36 3.35
N TRP A 609 26.31 13.73 2.43
CA TRP A 609 26.22 12.29 2.19
C TRP A 609 26.49 11.50 3.46
N ASP A 610 27.62 11.75 4.12
CA ASP A 610 28.04 11.05 5.33
C ASP A 610 27.03 11.21 6.46
N THR A 611 26.47 12.41 6.62
CA THR A 611 25.45 12.70 7.64
C THR A 611 24.13 12.00 7.35
N LEU A 612 23.67 11.98 6.09
CA LEU A 612 22.45 11.26 5.73
C LEU A 612 22.64 9.74 5.90
N TYR A 613 23.79 9.21 5.51
CA TYR A 613 24.13 7.81 5.74
C TYR A 613 24.13 7.47 7.23
N GLU A 614 24.78 8.30 8.07
CA GLU A 614 24.78 8.13 9.52
C GLU A 614 23.37 8.17 10.11
N ALA A 615 22.52 9.07 9.65
CA ALA A 615 21.11 9.16 10.08
C ALA A 615 20.33 7.88 9.75
N VAL A 616 20.50 7.33 8.54
CA VAL A 616 19.86 6.06 8.14
C VAL A 616 20.39 4.89 8.98
N MET A 617 21.71 4.86 9.23
CA MET A 617 22.30 3.83 10.09
C MET A 617 21.83 3.95 11.54
N GLU A 618 21.56 5.16 12.02
CA GLU A 618 20.98 5.38 13.35
C GLU A 618 19.55 4.84 13.44
N MET A 619 18.74 5.03 12.39
CA MET A 619 17.43 4.38 12.30
C MET A 619 17.54 2.86 12.35
N ASN A 620 18.50 2.27 11.63
CA ASN A 620 18.73 0.82 11.62
C ASN A 620 19.12 0.24 12.99
N LYS A 621 19.73 1.02 13.89
CA LYS A 621 20.04 0.56 15.25
C LYS A 621 18.79 0.39 16.12
N VAL A 622 17.70 1.07 15.79
CA VAL A 622 16.44 1.02 16.53
C VAL A 622 15.59 -0.18 16.08
N VAL A 623 15.74 -0.61 14.82
CA VAL A 623 15.02 -1.76 14.24
C VAL A 623 15.67 -3.07 14.68
#